data_9189ab55f887247bfc5cebddfa8a65eb
#
_entry.id   9189ab55f887247bfc5cebddfa8a65eb
#
_cell.length_a   1.000
_cell.length_b   1.000
_cell.length_c   1.000
_cell.angle_alpha   90.00
_cell.angle_beta   90.00
_cell.angle_gamma   90.00
#
_symmetry.space_group_name_H-M   'P 1'
#
loop_
_entity.id
_entity.type
_entity.pdbx_description
1 polymer ?
#
loop_
_entity_poly.entity_id
_entity_poly.type
_entity_poly.pdbx_seq_one_letter_code
_entity_poly.pdbx_strand_id
1 'polypeptide(L)'
;MAEVEFTIGHKEYRLAAQDGEERLLQRAAALLDTEAQHILSQAGRTPEPRLLLLAGLMLADRLATMEDRAEKAERHLNRLQSNPVRVEVPTGISRQANTSA
;
A
#
# COMPACT_ATOMS: atom_id res chain seq x y z
N MET A 1 19.37 3.66 20.01
CA MET A 1 18.89 4.31 18.80
C MET A 1 19.98 4.34 17.76
N ALA A 2 19.61 4.09 16.53
CA ALA A 2 20.56 4.11 15.44
C ALA A 2 20.20 5.20 14.46
N GLU A 3 21.21 5.72 13.77
CA GLU A 3 20.98 6.73 12.77
C GLU A 3 20.90 6.09 11.41
N VAL A 4 19.86 6.42 10.63
CA VAL A 4 19.64 5.85 9.32
C VAL A 4 19.77 6.94 8.28
N GLU A 5 20.59 6.68 7.26
CA GLU A 5 20.78 7.62 6.16
C GLU A 5 20.08 7.07 4.92
N PHE A 6 19.42 7.95 4.21
CA PHE A 6 18.72 7.54 2.98
C PHE A 6 18.59 8.73 2.04
N THR A 7 18.29 8.44 0.79
CA THR A 7 18.13 9.46 -0.23
C THR A 7 16.72 9.42 -0.77
N ILE A 8 16.09 10.58 -0.89
CA ILE A 8 14.78 10.69 -1.50
C ILE A 8 14.87 11.76 -2.58
N GLY A 9 14.55 11.40 -3.81
CA GLY A 9 14.82 12.25 -4.94
C GLY A 9 16.31 12.30 -5.15
N HIS A 10 16.87 13.46 -4.98
CA HIS A 10 18.32 13.62 -5.10
C HIS A 10 18.92 14.17 -3.81
N LYS A 11 18.16 14.18 -2.74
CA LYS A 11 18.61 14.76 -1.50
C LYS A 11 18.78 13.70 -0.42
N GLU A 12 19.84 13.86 0.35
CA GLU A 12 20.14 12.93 1.43
C GLU A 12 19.52 13.38 2.74
N TYR A 13 19.04 12.41 3.50
CA TYR A 13 18.40 12.65 4.78
C TYR A 13 18.96 11.70 5.82
N ARG A 14 18.76 12.07 7.06
CA ARG A 14 19.26 11.30 8.18
C ARG A 14 18.25 11.37 9.30
N LEU A 15 17.81 10.22 9.78
CA LEU A 15 16.86 10.15 10.87
C LEU A 15 17.31 9.12 11.88
N ALA A 16 16.91 9.34 13.13
CA ALA A 16 17.14 8.36 14.18
C ALA A 16 16.02 7.32 14.14
N ALA A 17 16.40 6.07 14.29
CA ALA A 17 15.45 4.97 14.37
C ALA A 17 15.67 4.24 15.68
N GLN A 18 14.64 3.60 16.17
CA GLN A 18 14.80 2.78 17.35
C GLN A 18 15.51 1.49 16.98
N ASP A 19 16.18 0.90 17.95
CA ASP A 19 16.92 -0.32 17.71
C ASP A 19 15.98 -1.38 17.16
N GLY A 20 16.38 -1.99 16.06
CA GLY A 20 15.59 -3.02 15.43
C GLY A 20 14.63 -2.51 14.35
N GLU A 21 14.50 -1.19 14.21
CA GLU A 21 13.62 -0.62 13.22
C GLU A 21 14.32 0.04 12.04
N GLU A 22 15.64 -0.05 12.01
CA GLU A 22 16.41 0.60 10.95
C GLU A 22 16.03 0.08 9.57
N ARG A 23 15.88 -1.23 9.46
CA ARG A 23 15.55 -1.84 8.18
C ARG A 23 14.19 -1.40 7.69
N LEU A 24 13.23 -1.29 8.60
CA LEU A 24 11.89 -0.86 8.23
C LEU A 24 11.89 0.58 7.76
N LEU A 25 12.65 1.44 8.44
CA LEU A 25 12.76 2.83 8.02
C LEU A 25 13.44 2.95 6.65
N GLN A 26 14.48 2.16 6.41
CA GLN A 26 15.13 2.17 5.10
C GLN A 26 14.20 1.70 4.00
N ARG A 27 13.39 0.70 4.28
CA ARG A 27 12.43 0.23 3.31
C ARG A 27 11.37 1.28 3.02
N ALA A 28 10.89 1.97 4.05
CA ALA A 28 9.92 3.04 3.88
C ALA A 28 10.51 4.18 3.05
N ALA A 29 11.78 4.53 3.33
CA ALA A 29 12.45 5.57 2.56
C ALA A 29 12.61 5.17 1.10
N ALA A 30 12.88 3.90 0.83
CA ALA A 30 13.01 3.43 -0.55
C ALA A 30 11.70 3.52 -1.30
N LEU A 31 10.59 3.24 -0.63
CA LEU A 31 9.28 3.37 -1.25
C LEU A 31 8.97 4.82 -1.58
N LEU A 32 9.31 5.72 -0.66
CA LEU A 32 9.08 7.15 -0.89
C LEU A 32 9.99 7.65 -2.02
N ASP A 33 11.23 7.19 -2.06
CA ASP A 33 12.16 7.58 -3.12
C ASP A 33 11.66 7.12 -4.49
N THR A 34 11.08 5.94 -4.57
CA THR A 34 10.54 5.44 -5.83
C THR A 34 9.47 6.38 -6.36
N GLU A 35 8.58 6.85 -5.49
CA GLU A 35 7.55 7.79 -5.91
C GLU A 35 8.15 9.13 -6.30
N ALA A 36 9.15 9.59 -5.55
CA ALA A 36 9.82 10.85 -5.86
C ALA A 36 10.51 10.79 -7.23
N GLN A 37 11.18 9.68 -7.53
CA GLN A 37 11.85 9.50 -8.81
C GLN A 37 10.82 9.50 -9.95
N HIS A 38 9.68 8.88 -9.73
CA HIS A 38 8.62 8.86 -10.72
C HIS A 38 8.12 10.29 -11.03
N ILE A 39 7.92 11.09 -9.98
CA ILE A 39 7.47 12.47 -10.14
C ILE A 39 8.52 13.28 -10.90
N LEU A 40 9.79 13.13 -10.53
CA LEU A 40 10.87 13.86 -11.19
C LEU A 40 10.98 13.47 -12.65
N SER A 41 10.74 12.22 -12.98
CA SER A 41 10.84 11.77 -14.37
C SER A 41 9.72 12.35 -15.24
N GLN A 42 8.57 12.63 -14.65
CA GLN A 42 7.44 13.16 -15.41
C GLN A 42 7.33 14.67 -15.38
N ALA A 43 7.56 15.26 -14.22
CA ALA A 43 7.39 16.69 -14.04
C ALA A 43 8.68 17.47 -14.14
N GLY A 44 9.81 16.79 -14.15
CA GLY A 44 11.10 17.45 -14.15
C GLY A 44 11.43 18.01 -12.76
N ARG A 45 12.24 19.04 -12.73
CA ARG A 45 12.70 19.59 -11.47
C ARG A 45 11.51 20.07 -10.63
N THR A 46 11.43 19.60 -9.43
CA THR A 46 10.35 19.93 -8.51
C THR A 46 10.94 20.34 -7.17
N PRO A 47 10.50 21.47 -6.60
CA PRO A 47 11.00 21.89 -5.29
C PRO A 47 10.76 20.84 -4.23
N GLU A 48 11.68 20.73 -3.30
CA GLU A 48 11.63 19.66 -2.30
C GLU A 48 10.32 19.56 -1.53
N PRO A 49 9.74 20.65 -1.00
CA PRO A 49 8.50 20.50 -0.24
C PRO A 49 7.37 19.93 -1.09
N ARG A 50 7.29 20.35 -2.34
CA ARG A 50 6.25 19.86 -3.23
C ARG A 50 6.51 18.41 -3.60
N LEU A 51 7.76 18.07 -3.84
CA LEU A 51 8.14 16.70 -4.20
C LEU A 51 7.76 15.73 -3.08
N LEU A 52 8.10 16.09 -1.84
CA LEU A 52 7.79 15.22 -0.71
C LEU A 52 6.28 15.12 -0.49
N LEU A 53 5.56 16.21 -0.66
CA LEU A 53 4.11 16.19 -0.52
C LEU A 53 3.47 15.28 -1.55
N LEU A 54 3.86 15.42 -2.82
CA LEU A 54 3.29 14.61 -3.88
C LEU A 54 3.66 13.14 -3.72
N ALA A 55 4.91 12.85 -3.40
CA ALA A 55 5.34 11.48 -3.18
C ALA A 55 4.58 10.85 -2.02
N GLY A 56 4.42 11.60 -0.93
CA GLY A 56 3.67 11.13 0.23
C GLY A 56 2.21 10.86 -0.09
N LEU A 57 1.58 11.77 -0.87
CA LEU A 57 0.19 11.58 -1.26
C LEU A 57 0.01 10.36 -2.16
N MET A 58 0.96 10.10 -3.05
CA MET A 58 0.87 8.94 -3.92
C MET A 58 0.98 7.65 -3.12
N LEU A 59 1.86 7.62 -2.13
CA LEU A 59 1.96 6.45 -1.26
C LEU A 59 0.72 6.29 -0.40
N ALA A 60 0.22 7.40 0.15
CA ALA A 60 -0.99 7.36 0.97
C ALA A 60 -2.19 6.89 0.15
N ASP A 61 -2.26 7.30 -1.10
CA ASP A 61 -3.33 6.87 -1.99
C ASP A 61 -3.28 5.36 -2.22
N ARG A 62 -2.09 4.82 -2.42
CA ARG A 62 -1.94 3.38 -2.57
C ARG A 62 -2.35 2.64 -1.31
N LEU A 63 -1.93 3.17 -0.15
CA LEU A 63 -2.29 2.57 1.11
C LEU A 63 -3.80 2.59 1.30
N ALA A 64 -4.44 3.72 1.03
CA ALA A 64 -5.89 3.84 1.15
C ALA A 64 -6.60 2.86 0.22
N THR A 65 -6.09 2.70 -1.00
CA THR A 65 -6.66 1.76 -1.96
C THR A 65 -6.53 0.32 -1.47
N MET A 66 -5.36 -0.02 -0.92
CA MET A 66 -5.14 -1.37 -0.41
C MET A 66 -6.02 -1.66 0.80
N GLU A 67 -6.18 -0.67 1.68
CA GLU A 67 -7.05 -0.83 2.84
C GLU A 67 -8.50 -1.00 2.42
N ASP A 68 -8.93 -0.23 1.42
CA ASP A 68 -10.29 -0.34 0.92
C ASP A 68 -10.56 -1.71 0.31
N ARG A 69 -9.59 -2.24 -0.44
CA ARG A 69 -9.70 -3.58 -1.00
C ARG A 69 -9.76 -4.64 0.08
N ALA A 70 -8.95 -4.49 1.12
CA ALA A 70 -8.94 -5.43 2.22
C ALA A 70 -10.27 -5.43 2.95
N GLU A 71 -10.84 -4.24 3.19
CA GLU A 71 -12.12 -4.13 3.84
C GLU A 71 -13.24 -4.76 3.02
N LYS A 72 -13.20 -4.54 1.71
CA LYS A 72 -14.19 -5.14 0.82
C LYS A 72 -14.08 -6.65 0.82
N ALA A 73 -12.87 -7.16 0.81
CA ALA A 73 -12.63 -8.60 0.84
C ALA A 73 -13.14 -9.18 2.16
N GLU A 74 -12.89 -8.50 3.28
CA GLU A 74 -13.37 -8.95 4.57
C GLU A 74 -14.89 -8.96 4.65
N ARG A 75 -15.52 -7.90 4.13
CA ARG A 75 -16.98 -7.84 4.13
C ARG A 75 -17.57 -8.96 3.30
N HIS A 76 -16.95 -9.24 2.16
CA HIS A 76 -17.41 -10.32 1.30
C HIS A 76 -17.27 -11.66 2.01
N LEU A 77 -16.13 -11.89 2.63
CA LEU A 77 -15.88 -13.12 3.35
C LEU A 77 -16.86 -13.29 4.50
N ASN A 78 -17.10 -12.22 5.25
CA ASN A 78 -18.05 -12.26 6.36
C ASN A 78 -19.45 -12.59 5.89
N ARG A 79 -19.85 -12.05 4.74
CA ARG A 79 -21.17 -12.38 4.20
C ARG A 79 -21.27 -13.85 3.85
N LEU A 80 -20.22 -14.40 3.27
CA LEU A 80 -20.22 -15.81 2.93
C LEU A 80 -20.28 -16.68 4.17
N GLN A 81 -19.60 -16.27 5.23
CA GLN A 81 -19.58 -17.03 6.45
C GLN A 81 -20.88 -16.94 7.23
N SER A 82 -21.54 -15.77 7.19
CA SER A 82 -22.77 -15.62 7.92
C SER A 82 -24.00 -16.10 7.15
N ASN A 83 -23.85 -16.51 5.90
CA ASN A 83 -24.91 -17.02 5.09
C ASN A 83 -24.60 -18.45 4.70
N PRO A 84 -24.64 -19.37 5.64
CA PRO A 84 -24.19 -20.72 5.42
C PRO A 84 -25.01 -21.48 4.43
N VAL A 85 -26.19 -21.04 4.29
CA VAL A 85 -27.04 -21.69 3.47
C VAL A 85 -26.61 -21.91 2.13
N ARG A 86 -25.98 -21.13 1.72
CA ARG A 86 -25.73 -21.17 0.47
C ARG A 86 -25.02 -22.16 -0.02
N VAL A 87 -24.79 -22.67 0.53
CA VAL A 87 -24.03 -23.59 0.15
C VAL A 87 -24.55 -24.59 -0.58
N GLU A 88 -25.23 -24.71 -0.96
CA GLU A 88 -25.65 -25.68 -1.54
C GLU A 88 -25.35 -25.93 -2.75
N VAL A 89 -25.10 -26.37 -3.17
CA VAL A 89 -24.71 -26.57 -4.04
C VAL A 89 -24.80 -27.13 -4.78
N PRO A 90 -25.25 -27.33 -5.05
CA PRO A 90 -25.36 -27.73 -5.73
C PRO A 90 -25.07 -28.25 -6.29
N THR A 91 -25.61 -28.62 -6.41
CA THR A 91 -25.43 -28.95 -6.76
C THR A 91 -25.00 -28.92 -7.54
N GLY A 92 -25.35 -29.14 -7.95
CA GLY A 92 -25.10 -29.03 -8.56
C GLY A 92 -24.51 -28.36 -9.12
N ILE A 93 -24.82 -27.90 -8.97
CA ILE A 93 -24.59 -27.37 -9.21
C ILE A 93 -23.90 -26.61 -9.56
N SER A 94 -24.09 -26.40 -9.66
CA SER A 94 -23.73 -25.82 -9.71
C SER A 94 -23.12 -24.92 -10.07
N ARG A 95 -23.43 -24.78 -10.19
CA ARG A 95 -23.17 -24.12 -10.23
C ARG A 95 -22.62 -23.21 -10.51
N GLN A 96 -22.98 -22.93 -10.41
CA GLN A 96 -22.75 -22.22 -10.28
C GLN A 96 -22.24 -21.45 -10.11
N ALA A 97 -22.73 -21.70 -10.17
CA ALA A 97 -22.51 -21.20 -9.74
C ALA A 97 -22.00 -20.43 -9.44
N ASN A 98 -22.35 -20.48 -9.57
CA ASN A 98 -22.05 -19.97 -9.15
C ASN A 98 -21.61 -19.15 -9.10
N THR A 99 -22.07 -18.89 -9.23
CA THR A 99 -21.87 -18.28 -8.99
C THR A 99 -21.44 -17.43 -8.70
N SER A 100 -21.80 -17.26 -8.85
CA SER A 100 -21.46 -16.74 -8.54
C SER A 100 -21.04 -16.27 -8.31
N ALA A 101 -21.24 -16.34 -8.39
CA ALA A 101 -20.87 -16.08 -8.09
C ALA A 101 -20.60 -15.86 -7.94
#